data_96e7a5e974be70b5fb47f378c7bc05bd
#
_entry.id   96e7a5e974be70b5fb47f378c7bc05bd
#
_cell.length_a   1.000
_cell.length_b   1.000
_cell.length_c   1.000
_cell.angle_alpha   90.00
_cell.angle_beta   90.00
_cell.angle_gamma   90.00
#
_symmetry.space_group_name_H-M   'P 1'
#
loop_
_entity.id
_entity.type
_entity.pdbx_description
1 polymer ?
#
loop_
_entity_poly.entity_id
_entity_poly.type
_entity_poly.pdbx_seq_one_letter_code
_entity_poly.pdbx_strand_id
1 'polypeptide(L)'
;MKWLQVVWFVGLLAAGSAGAAPATTGYRNPILFADYSDPDVIRVGDRYYMTASSFHFSPGLPLLESRDLVHWTLIGHALQKLPFDPRYDLPGPLGFSDGSERARFFAEMGHRYSAGVWAPALRFHKGRFYIYFPTPTEGIYMVSAKKPEGPWTAPVAVIAQPRLEDPCPFWDDDGQAYLVHSRVGAGPLILHRMSADGTRVLDAGKVIVEDPANLPVLEGPKLLKRNGWYYIFAPYGGVEKGPQAVLRSRNIYGPYEARTVLAPGNTPIQGPHQGGYVETPKGEGWFLHFNSAGAYGRIVHLQPVRWQDDWPIMGDPIEGSSTTGQPVMAHAAPDVGRTWPPVAIQASDEFTTQKLGVQWEWNHNPLDANWSLAARPGFLRLTATRAVDFVAARNTLTQILQGPAMEVTVSMDLKGMRDGQRAGLGILQVQPNWIGVVRTGGMPYLTWSSAGALVRGPGIQGSPLVLRLRIVNEMASYEFSTDDGGSFTPWGDKVKLRFSWWKGARPALFSFTTADLEGGYADFDWVHVAH
;
A
#
# COMPACT_ATOMS: atom_id res chain seq x y z
N MET A 1 -8.17 33.91 -79.03
CA MET A 1 -8.71 34.36 -77.80
C MET A 1 -9.71 33.33 -77.29
N LYS A 2 -9.31 32.42 -76.40
CA LYS A 2 -10.24 31.46 -75.78
C LYS A 2 -9.92 31.53 -74.28
N TRP A 3 -10.91 31.90 -73.51
CA TRP A 3 -10.85 31.99 -72.05
C TRP A 3 -11.03 30.57 -71.47
N LEU A 4 -10.09 30.10 -70.62
CA LEU A 4 -10.26 28.92 -69.79
C LEU A 4 -10.85 29.37 -68.44
N GLN A 5 -12.04 28.86 -68.12
CA GLN A 5 -12.63 28.94 -66.80
C GLN A 5 -12.07 27.81 -65.92
N VAL A 6 -11.44 28.17 -64.80
CA VAL A 6 -11.01 27.26 -63.75
C VAL A 6 -12.14 27.12 -62.76
N VAL A 7 -12.71 25.91 -62.66
CA VAL A 7 -13.74 25.58 -61.63
C VAL A 7 -13.01 25.06 -60.41
N TRP A 8 -13.18 25.74 -59.26
CA TRP A 8 -12.71 25.29 -57.97
C TRP A 8 -13.77 24.37 -57.35
N PHE A 9 -13.42 23.08 -57.15
CA PHE A 9 -14.21 22.17 -56.33
C PHE A 9 -13.84 22.40 -54.84
N VAL A 10 -14.78 22.94 -54.08
CA VAL A 10 -14.69 22.99 -52.62
C VAL A 10 -15.22 21.67 -52.08
N GLY A 11 -14.30 20.78 -51.66
CA GLY A 11 -14.67 19.55 -50.96
C GLY A 11 -15.04 19.87 -49.52
N LEU A 12 -16.31 19.75 -49.13
CA LEU A 12 -16.73 19.71 -47.74
C LEU A 12 -16.23 18.42 -47.09
N LEU A 13 -15.22 18.53 -46.24
CA LEU A 13 -14.86 17.49 -45.30
C LEU A 13 -15.92 17.49 -44.18
N ALA A 14 -16.81 16.53 -44.17
CA ALA A 14 -17.68 16.23 -43.03
C ALA A 14 -16.80 15.67 -41.92
N ALA A 15 -16.53 16.50 -40.90
CA ALA A 15 -15.96 16.05 -39.62
C ALA A 15 -17.00 15.15 -38.95
N GLY A 16 -16.83 13.86 -39.05
CA GLY A 16 -17.55 12.89 -38.25
C GLY A 16 -17.20 13.12 -36.79
N SER A 17 -18.15 13.57 -35.98
CA SER A 17 -18.06 13.55 -34.54
C SER A 17 -17.88 12.09 -34.11
N ALA A 18 -16.65 11.72 -33.70
CA ALA A 18 -16.42 10.49 -32.95
C ALA A 18 -17.25 10.60 -31.67
N GLY A 19 -18.40 9.95 -31.66
CA GLY A 19 -19.20 9.80 -30.45
C GLY A 19 -18.33 9.16 -29.39
N ALA A 20 -18.15 9.85 -28.26
CA ALA A 20 -17.55 9.28 -27.08
C ALA A 20 -18.30 7.97 -26.78
N ALA A 21 -17.56 6.87 -26.68
CA ALA A 21 -18.13 5.59 -26.25
C ALA A 21 -18.87 5.84 -24.93
N PRO A 22 -20.07 5.29 -24.73
CA PRO A 22 -20.82 5.46 -23.50
C PRO A 22 -19.91 5.01 -22.34
N ALA A 23 -19.71 5.87 -21.35
CA ALA A 23 -18.98 5.54 -20.15
C ALA A 23 -19.59 4.23 -19.61
N THR A 24 -18.75 3.21 -19.42
CA THR A 24 -19.17 1.94 -18.85
C THR A 24 -19.77 2.22 -17.48
N THR A 25 -21.07 1.95 -17.31
CA THR A 25 -21.81 2.20 -16.07
C THR A 25 -21.44 1.21 -14.96
N GLY A 26 -20.28 0.59 -14.99
CA GLY A 26 -19.81 -0.45 -14.08
C GLY A 26 -18.32 -0.35 -13.78
N TYR A 27 -17.87 -1.21 -12.85
CA TYR A 27 -16.46 -1.38 -12.48
C TYR A 27 -16.02 -2.84 -12.64
N ARG A 28 -14.72 -3.06 -12.63
CA ARG A 28 -14.07 -4.37 -12.62
C ARG A 28 -13.15 -4.49 -11.40
N ASN A 29 -13.15 -5.66 -10.77
CA ASN A 29 -12.20 -6.00 -9.71
C ASN A 29 -10.88 -6.57 -10.28
N PRO A 30 -9.73 -6.25 -9.65
CA PRO A 30 -9.58 -5.38 -8.49
C PRO A 30 -9.80 -3.90 -8.83
N ILE A 31 -10.41 -3.12 -7.91
CA ILE A 31 -10.52 -1.66 -8.07
C ILE A 31 -9.19 -0.93 -7.87
N LEU A 32 -8.28 -1.54 -7.10
CA LEU A 32 -6.89 -1.11 -6.95
C LEU A 32 -5.97 -2.32 -7.12
N PHE A 33 -5.29 -2.39 -8.26
CA PHE A 33 -4.27 -3.44 -8.47
C PHE A 33 -2.93 -2.99 -7.89
N ALA A 34 -2.93 -2.74 -6.58
CA ALA A 34 -1.81 -2.20 -5.82
C ALA A 34 -1.93 -2.64 -4.35
N ASP A 35 -0.81 -2.69 -3.65
CA ASP A 35 -0.69 -3.22 -2.29
C ASP A 35 -1.21 -2.26 -1.22
N TYR A 36 -2.52 -2.24 -1.03
CA TYR A 36 -3.17 -1.59 0.11
C TYR A 36 -3.72 -2.66 1.06
N SER A 37 -2.81 -3.30 1.81
CA SER A 37 -3.11 -4.39 2.74
C SER A 37 -4.10 -3.97 3.82
N ASP A 38 -5.00 -4.87 4.20
CA ASP A 38 -5.90 -4.74 5.36
C ASP A 38 -6.72 -3.43 5.31
N PRO A 39 -7.39 -3.11 4.18
CA PRO A 39 -8.04 -1.83 4.00
C PRO A 39 -9.20 -1.65 4.97
N ASP A 40 -9.33 -0.45 5.55
CA ASP A 40 -10.54 -0.03 6.25
C ASP A 40 -11.08 1.25 5.64
N VAL A 41 -12.39 1.34 5.48
CA VAL A 41 -13.07 2.41 4.75
C VAL A 41 -14.20 3.02 5.58
N ILE A 42 -14.34 4.34 5.47
CA ILE A 42 -15.49 5.07 6.04
C ILE A 42 -16.05 6.04 5.01
N ARG A 43 -17.31 6.46 5.21
CA ARG A 43 -17.91 7.58 4.51
C ARG A 43 -18.08 8.76 5.45
N VAL A 44 -17.68 9.95 4.98
CA VAL A 44 -17.93 11.23 5.66
C VAL A 44 -18.55 12.20 4.65
N GLY A 45 -19.84 12.49 4.82
CA GLY A 45 -20.58 13.28 3.84
C GLY A 45 -20.73 12.55 2.50
N ASP A 46 -20.23 13.17 1.43
CA ASP A 46 -20.23 12.64 0.06
C ASP A 46 -18.89 12.01 -0.36
N ARG A 47 -17.99 11.78 0.59
CA ARG A 47 -16.64 11.25 0.34
C ARG A 47 -16.40 9.97 1.12
N TYR A 48 -15.56 9.11 0.54
CA TYR A 48 -15.07 7.89 1.15
C TYR A 48 -13.58 8.03 1.41
N TYR A 49 -13.14 7.54 2.57
CA TYR A 49 -11.75 7.55 2.98
C TYR A 49 -11.32 6.14 3.33
N MET A 50 -10.15 5.74 2.85
CA MET A 50 -9.57 4.43 3.10
C MET A 50 -8.15 4.60 3.65
N THR A 51 -7.77 3.73 4.58
CA THR A 51 -6.38 3.55 5.05
C THR A 51 -5.98 2.09 4.96
N ALA A 52 -4.69 1.81 5.03
CA ALA A 52 -4.14 0.47 4.90
C ALA A 52 -2.87 0.30 5.75
N SER A 53 -2.47 -0.96 5.96
CA SER A 53 -1.20 -1.31 6.60
C SER A 53 -0.01 -0.80 5.79
N SER A 54 0.98 -0.24 6.48
CA SER A 54 2.24 0.22 5.88
C SER A 54 3.47 -0.53 6.39
N PHE A 55 3.32 -1.34 7.42
CA PHE A 55 4.40 -2.10 8.05
C PHE A 55 5.59 -1.21 8.42
N HIS A 56 6.80 -1.54 7.98
CA HIS A 56 8.03 -0.80 8.27
C HIS A 56 8.28 0.40 7.33
N PHE A 57 7.39 0.67 6.37
CA PHE A 57 7.54 1.80 5.46
C PHE A 57 7.11 3.12 6.11
N SER A 58 7.81 4.21 5.82
CA SER A 58 7.48 5.56 6.25
C SER A 58 7.55 6.58 5.09
N PRO A 59 6.64 7.58 5.04
CA PRO A 59 5.51 7.75 5.94
C PRO A 59 4.56 6.57 5.88
N GLY A 60 3.88 6.27 7.01
CA GLY A 60 2.96 5.16 7.14
C GLY A 60 1.49 5.60 7.23
N LEU A 61 0.56 4.62 7.24
CA LEU A 61 -0.89 4.85 7.21
C LEU A 61 -1.30 5.67 5.99
N PRO A 62 -1.17 5.13 4.77
CA PRO A 62 -1.63 5.81 3.58
C PRO A 62 -3.11 6.14 3.69
N LEU A 63 -3.49 7.33 3.23
CA LEU A 63 -4.86 7.81 3.19
C LEU A 63 -5.28 8.06 1.75
N LEU A 64 -6.32 7.36 1.35
CA LEU A 64 -6.93 7.51 0.04
C LEU A 64 -8.33 8.12 0.18
N GLU A 65 -8.70 8.93 -0.81
CA GLU A 65 -10.04 9.50 -0.95
C GLU A 65 -10.69 8.97 -2.23
N SER A 66 -11.99 8.70 -2.15
CA SER A 66 -12.84 8.41 -3.30
C SER A 66 -14.18 9.15 -3.20
N ARG A 67 -14.82 9.36 -4.34
CA ARG A 67 -16.19 9.88 -4.42
C ARG A 67 -17.20 8.84 -4.90
N ASP A 68 -16.71 7.66 -5.32
CA ASP A 68 -17.54 6.61 -5.92
C ASP A 68 -17.19 5.19 -5.49
N LEU A 69 -16.22 5.02 -4.55
CA LEU A 69 -15.69 3.74 -4.09
C LEU A 69 -14.87 2.97 -5.14
N VAL A 70 -14.84 3.41 -6.39
CA VAL A 70 -14.13 2.75 -7.49
C VAL A 70 -12.80 3.44 -7.79
N HIS A 71 -12.83 4.77 -7.88
CA HIS A 71 -11.66 5.58 -8.22
C HIS A 71 -11.10 6.25 -6.96
N TRP A 72 -9.83 5.95 -6.67
CA TRP A 72 -9.15 6.36 -5.44
C TRP A 72 -7.96 7.26 -5.73
N THR A 73 -7.78 8.30 -4.93
CA THR A 73 -6.63 9.20 -4.96
C THR A 73 -5.89 9.11 -3.64
N LEU A 74 -4.59 8.90 -3.67
CA LEU A 74 -3.74 8.98 -2.48
C LEU A 74 -3.59 10.46 -2.08
N ILE A 75 -4.08 10.83 -0.90
CA ILE A 75 -4.09 12.23 -0.41
C ILE A 75 -3.01 12.51 0.63
N GLY A 76 -2.32 11.49 1.12
CA GLY A 76 -1.26 11.64 2.10
C GLY A 76 -1.11 10.43 3.01
N HIS A 77 -0.43 10.66 4.15
CA HIS A 77 -0.16 9.65 5.16
C HIS A 77 -0.41 10.20 6.56
N ALA A 78 -0.97 9.40 7.44
CA ALA A 78 -1.29 9.83 8.79
C ALA A 78 -0.12 9.72 9.79
N LEU A 79 0.96 9.02 9.43
CA LEU A 79 2.13 8.80 10.29
C LEU A 79 3.41 9.11 9.51
N GLN A 80 4.08 10.21 9.84
CA GLN A 80 5.25 10.67 9.08
C GLN A 80 6.51 9.82 9.32
N LYS A 81 6.67 9.28 10.51
CA LYS A 81 7.78 8.39 10.91
C LYS A 81 7.25 7.32 11.86
N LEU A 82 8.01 6.26 12.04
CA LEU A 82 7.76 5.17 12.99
C LEU A 82 8.56 5.46 14.28
N PRO A 83 7.98 6.16 15.29
CA PRO A 83 8.72 6.62 16.46
C PRO A 83 8.75 5.61 17.60
N PHE A 84 8.44 4.35 17.33
CA PHE A 84 8.18 3.33 18.36
C PHE A 84 9.45 2.69 18.91
N ASP A 85 10.47 2.48 18.05
CA ASP A 85 11.71 1.79 18.38
C ASP A 85 12.84 2.27 17.44
N PRO A 86 14.08 2.50 17.95
CA PRO A 86 15.21 2.93 17.12
C PRO A 86 15.55 1.97 15.96
N ARG A 87 15.12 0.71 16.03
CA ARG A 87 15.32 -0.25 14.94
C ARG A 87 14.54 0.08 13.67
N TYR A 88 13.50 0.93 13.77
CA TYR A 88 12.85 1.50 12.58
C TYR A 88 13.71 2.56 11.86
N ASP A 89 14.85 2.92 12.41
CA ASP A 89 15.85 3.77 11.75
C ASP A 89 16.88 2.95 10.95
N LEU A 90 16.76 1.64 10.90
CA LEU A 90 17.66 0.72 10.23
C LEU A 90 19.13 0.97 10.65
N PRO A 91 19.47 0.91 11.96
CA PRO A 91 20.78 1.31 12.47
C PRO A 91 21.84 0.27 12.12
N GLY A 92 22.89 0.72 11.44
CA GLY A 92 24.08 -0.09 11.15
C GLY A 92 23.86 -1.22 10.16
N PRO A 93 24.89 -2.02 9.91
CA PRO A 93 24.78 -3.16 9.01
C PRO A 93 23.92 -4.25 9.62
N LEU A 94 23.09 -4.90 8.79
CA LEU A 94 22.44 -6.15 9.17
C LEU A 94 23.53 -7.20 9.40
N GLY A 95 23.61 -7.74 10.62
CA GLY A 95 24.59 -8.79 10.94
C GLY A 95 24.14 -10.14 10.39
N PHE A 96 24.81 -10.64 9.35
CA PHE A 96 24.66 -12.03 8.90
C PHE A 96 25.85 -12.81 9.40
N SER A 97 25.63 -13.77 10.31
CA SER A 97 26.72 -14.51 10.93
C SER A 97 27.29 -15.62 10.02
N ASP A 98 26.49 -16.13 9.07
CA ASP A 98 26.87 -17.26 8.21
C ASP A 98 26.44 -17.09 6.75
N GLY A 99 25.84 -15.95 6.40
CA GLY A 99 25.34 -15.66 5.05
C GLY A 99 24.11 -16.47 4.61
N SER A 100 23.54 -17.32 5.48
CA SER A 100 22.37 -18.12 5.17
C SER A 100 21.10 -17.26 5.08
N GLU A 101 20.10 -17.72 4.30
CA GLU A 101 18.76 -17.09 4.24
C GLU A 101 18.12 -17.01 5.64
N ARG A 102 18.38 -17.98 6.50
CA ARG A 102 17.88 -18.00 7.87
C ARG A 102 18.50 -16.89 8.73
N ALA A 103 19.82 -16.71 8.67
CA ALA A 103 20.51 -15.65 9.40
C ALA A 103 20.05 -14.28 8.91
N ARG A 104 19.87 -14.12 7.60
CA ARG A 104 19.31 -12.93 6.98
C ARG A 104 17.89 -12.64 7.49
N PHE A 105 17.01 -13.62 7.48
CA PHE A 105 15.63 -13.48 7.98
C PHE A 105 15.59 -12.99 9.43
N PHE A 106 16.37 -13.57 10.34
CA PHE A 106 16.42 -13.13 11.73
C PHE A 106 17.03 -11.74 11.90
N ALA A 107 18.04 -11.38 11.10
CA ALA A 107 18.61 -10.04 11.12
C ALA A 107 17.59 -8.99 10.62
N GLU A 108 16.88 -9.28 9.54
CA GLU A 108 15.81 -8.42 9.00
C GLU A 108 14.69 -8.22 10.02
N MET A 109 14.22 -9.27 10.68
CA MET A 109 13.25 -9.15 11.77
C MET A 109 13.79 -8.33 12.96
N GLY A 110 15.05 -8.48 13.31
CA GLY A 110 15.74 -7.66 14.32
C GLY A 110 15.75 -6.18 13.97
N HIS A 111 15.72 -5.84 12.69
CA HIS A 111 15.59 -4.49 12.15
C HIS A 111 14.13 -4.10 11.81
N ARG A 112 13.15 -4.78 12.37
CA ARG A 112 11.73 -4.46 12.23
C ARG A 112 11.13 -4.64 10.83
N TYR A 113 11.78 -5.34 9.91
CA TYR A 113 11.09 -5.83 8.73
C TYR A 113 9.88 -6.67 9.14
N SER A 114 8.77 -6.59 8.40
CA SER A 114 7.47 -7.18 8.74
C SER A 114 6.77 -6.60 9.99
N ALA A 115 7.42 -5.76 10.78
CA ALA A 115 6.85 -5.07 11.93
C ALA A 115 6.29 -3.68 11.52
N GLY A 116 6.04 -2.81 12.51
CA GLY A 116 5.50 -1.48 12.27
C GLY A 116 3.98 -1.47 12.21
N VAL A 117 3.41 -0.73 11.27
CA VAL A 117 1.98 -0.48 11.20
C VAL A 117 1.24 -1.62 10.51
N TRP A 118 0.55 -2.44 11.30
CA TRP A 118 -0.34 -3.49 10.82
C TRP A 118 -1.79 -2.97 10.67
N ALA A 119 -2.74 -3.85 10.44
CA ALA A 119 -4.13 -3.60 10.08
C ALA A 119 -4.80 -2.45 10.85
N PRO A 120 -4.99 -1.28 10.25
CA PRO A 120 -5.59 -0.13 10.89
C PRO A 120 -7.12 -0.19 10.89
N ALA A 121 -7.73 0.65 11.76
CA ALA A 121 -9.14 0.99 11.66
C ALA A 121 -9.31 2.51 11.62
N LEU A 122 -10.02 2.99 10.60
CA LEU A 122 -10.35 4.40 10.39
C LEU A 122 -11.76 4.67 10.90
N ARG A 123 -11.94 5.72 11.70
CA ARG A 123 -13.26 6.15 12.20
C ARG A 123 -13.38 7.67 12.16
N PHE A 124 -14.61 8.14 12.06
CA PHE A 124 -14.93 9.56 12.18
C PHE A 124 -15.94 9.74 13.31
N HIS A 125 -15.54 10.50 14.34
CA HIS A 125 -16.36 10.74 15.51
C HIS A 125 -16.25 12.19 15.97
N LYS A 126 -17.39 12.84 16.23
CA LYS A 126 -17.47 14.25 16.70
C LYS A 126 -16.57 15.21 15.93
N GLY A 127 -16.59 15.12 14.59
CA GLY A 127 -15.84 16.04 13.72
C GLY A 127 -14.33 15.77 13.62
N ARG A 128 -13.87 14.59 14.03
CA ARG A 128 -12.47 14.18 13.93
C ARG A 128 -12.33 12.81 13.31
N PHE A 129 -11.28 12.64 12.54
CA PHE A 129 -10.79 11.35 12.06
C PHE A 129 -9.90 10.72 13.13
N TYR A 130 -10.00 9.41 13.31
CA TYR A 130 -9.21 8.58 14.19
C TYR A 130 -8.70 7.38 13.41
N ILE A 131 -7.42 7.06 13.52
CA ILE A 131 -6.86 5.81 13.02
C ILE A 131 -6.24 5.09 14.19
N TYR A 132 -6.75 3.88 14.48
CA TYR A 132 -6.15 2.96 15.44
C TYR A 132 -5.37 1.91 14.65
N PHE A 133 -4.20 1.59 15.11
CA PHE A 133 -3.34 0.61 14.45
C PHE A 133 -2.47 -0.12 15.47
N PRO A 134 -2.17 -1.40 15.24
CA PRO A 134 -1.23 -2.11 16.08
C PRO A 134 0.18 -1.96 15.51
N THR A 135 1.14 -1.97 16.42
CA THR A 135 2.51 -2.38 16.14
C THR A 135 2.73 -3.66 16.93
N PRO A 136 2.89 -4.83 16.27
CA PRO A 136 2.81 -6.12 16.97
C PRO A 136 3.89 -6.30 18.03
N THR A 137 4.94 -5.51 17.96
CA THR A 137 6.07 -5.52 18.87
C THR A 137 5.97 -4.50 20.02
N GLU A 138 5.11 -3.48 19.89
CA GLU A 138 5.00 -2.40 20.90
C GLU A 138 3.60 -2.27 21.50
N GLY A 139 2.52 -2.39 20.70
CA GLY A 139 1.16 -2.26 21.20
C GLY A 139 0.14 -1.69 20.22
N ILE A 140 -0.98 -1.21 20.73
CA ILE A 140 -2.02 -0.52 19.95
C ILE A 140 -1.88 0.99 20.16
N TYR A 141 -1.82 1.71 19.05
CA TYR A 141 -1.68 3.16 18.99
C TYR A 141 -2.85 3.79 18.26
N MET A 142 -3.04 5.10 18.47
CA MET A 142 -3.96 5.90 17.68
C MET A 142 -3.35 7.25 17.28
N VAL A 143 -3.77 7.76 16.13
CA VAL A 143 -3.57 9.14 15.68
C VAL A 143 -4.91 9.75 15.34
N SER A 144 -5.04 11.09 15.43
CA SER A 144 -6.27 11.77 15.05
C SER A 144 -6.02 13.10 14.34
N ALA A 145 -6.99 13.51 13.51
CA ALA A 145 -6.95 14.79 12.80
C ALA A 145 -8.36 15.38 12.62
N LYS A 146 -8.46 16.70 12.44
CA LYS A 146 -9.72 17.36 12.06
C LYS A 146 -10.03 17.21 10.58
N LYS A 147 -9.00 17.06 9.74
CA LYS A 147 -9.10 16.89 8.29
C LYS A 147 -8.34 15.63 7.88
N PRO A 148 -8.75 14.94 6.82
CA PRO A 148 -8.05 13.73 6.39
C PRO A 148 -6.62 14.00 5.93
N GLU A 149 -6.35 15.18 5.35
CA GLU A 149 -4.99 15.58 4.96
C GLU A 149 -4.11 15.95 6.19
N GLY A 150 -4.69 16.01 7.37
CA GLY A 150 -4.00 16.36 8.61
C GLY A 150 -4.12 17.86 9.00
N PRO A 151 -3.22 18.37 9.84
CA PRO A 151 -2.12 17.62 10.46
C PRO A 151 -2.64 16.55 11.44
N TRP A 152 -2.01 15.38 11.42
CA TRP A 152 -2.28 14.29 12.33
C TRP A 152 -1.47 14.46 13.63
N THR A 153 -2.05 14.01 14.75
CA THR A 153 -1.33 14.03 16.03
C THR A 153 -0.15 13.08 16.03
N ALA A 154 0.77 13.26 16.97
CA ALA A 154 1.70 12.19 17.34
C ALA A 154 0.91 10.94 17.78
N PRO A 155 1.44 9.71 17.57
CA PRO A 155 0.79 8.49 18.01
C PRO A 155 0.68 8.43 19.54
N VAL A 156 -0.51 8.05 20.02
CA VAL A 156 -0.82 7.84 21.44
C VAL A 156 -0.94 6.35 21.68
N ALA A 157 -0.22 5.81 22.65
CA ALA A 157 -0.36 4.41 23.05
C ALA A 157 -1.69 4.21 23.80
N VAL A 158 -2.61 3.46 23.17
CA VAL A 158 -3.91 3.09 23.75
C VAL A 158 -3.76 1.86 24.63
N ILE A 159 -2.97 0.88 24.19
CA ILE A 159 -2.54 -0.29 24.96
C ILE A 159 -1.05 -0.52 24.69
N ALA A 160 -0.19 -0.29 25.66
CA ALA A 160 1.25 -0.49 25.56
C ALA A 160 1.62 -1.95 25.92
N GLN A 161 1.17 -2.88 25.08
CA GLN A 161 1.41 -4.31 25.24
C GLN A 161 1.66 -4.94 23.86
N PRO A 162 2.77 -5.67 23.67
CA PRO A 162 3.05 -6.37 22.41
C PRO A 162 2.08 -7.54 22.17
N ARG A 163 2.11 -8.06 20.93
CA ARG A 163 1.33 -9.21 20.45
C ARG A 163 -0.19 -8.96 20.39
N LEU A 164 -0.59 -7.70 20.19
CA LEU A 164 -1.98 -7.33 19.86
C LEU A 164 -2.06 -6.94 18.39
N GLU A 165 -3.20 -7.22 17.76
CA GLU A 165 -3.44 -6.90 16.35
C GLU A 165 -4.88 -6.46 16.11
N ASP A 166 -5.11 -5.80 14.97
CA ASP A 166 -6.41 -5.48 14.35
C ASP A 166 -7.37 -4.69 15.28
N PRO A 167 -6.96 -3.57 15.86
CA PRO A 167 -7.83 -2.79 16.72
C PRO A 167 -8.96 -2.12 15.93
N CYS A 168 -10.16 -2.08 16.50
CA CYS A 168 -11.27 -1.31 15.97
C CYS A 168 -11.99 -0.56 17.09
N PRO A 169 -11.91 0.78 17.13
CA PRO A 169 -12.65 1.59 18.06
C PRO A 169 -14.12 1.70 17.66
N PHE A 170 -14.98 1.83 18.65
CA PHE A 170 -16.41 2.04 18.47
C PHE A 170 -16.96 2.98 19.55
N TRP A 171 -17.73 3.97 19.16
CA TRP A 171 -18.50 4.84 20.06
C TRP A 171 -19.97 4.51 19.92
N ASP A 172 -20.59 4.05 21.01
CA ASP A 172 -21.99 3.66 21.02
C ASP A 172 -22.92 4.88 21.22
N ASP A 173 -24.21 4.67 20.97
CA ASP A 173 -25.26 5.71 21.05
C ASP A 173 -25.43 6.29 22.47
N ASP A 174 -25.09 5.51 23.51
CA ASP A 174 -25.10 5.94 24.90
C ASP A 174 -23.86 6.78 25.31
N GLY A 175 -22.92 6.98 24.37
CA GLY A 175 -21.69 7.72 24.57
C GLY A 175 -20.55 6.91 25.15
N GLN A 176 -20.74 5.62 25.47
CA GLN A 176 -19.65 4.73 25.87
C GLN A 176 -18.78 4.38 24.67
N ALA A 177 -17.48 4.46 24.86
CA ALA A 177 -16.50 4.05 23.84
C ALA A 177 -15.93 2.66 24.16
N TYR A 178 -15.65 1.91 23.10
CA TYR A 178 -15.11 0.54 23.14
C TYR A 178 -13.97 0.38 22.16
N LEU A 179 -13.10 -0.60 22.43
CA LEU A 179 -12.05 -1.06 21.54
C LEU A 179 -12.11 -2.59 21.46
N VAL A 180 -12.35 -3.14 20.27
CA VAL A 180 -12.18 -4.57 20.01
C VAL A 180 -10.86 -4.80 19.29
N HIS A 181 -10.17 -5.91 19.58
CA HIS A 181 -8.94 -6.31 18.91
C HIS A 181 -8.75 -7.83 18.99
N SER A 182 -7.80 -8.37 18.22
CA SER A 182 -7.33 -9.74 18.32
C SER A 182 -5.88 -9.79 18.88
N ARG A 183 -5.30 -10.99 18.91
CA ARG A 183 -3.90 -11.21 19.30
C ARG A 183 -3.12 -11.76 18.13
N VAL A 184 -1.86 -11.38 18.02
CA VAL A 184 -0.94 -11.86 16.97
C VAL A 184 -0.93 -13.38 16.90
N GLY A 185 -1.23 -13.89 15.71
CA GLY A 185 -1.43 -15.31 15.43
C GLY A 185 -2.89 -15.71 15.47
N ALA A 186 -3.80 -14.72 15.42
CA ALA A 186 -5.25 -14.82 15.48
C ALA A 186 -5.73 -15.53 16.76
N GLY A 187 -6.08 -14.76 17.69
CA GLY A 187 -6.57 -15.21 19.00
C GLY A 187 -7.99 -14.77 19.22
N PRO A 188 -8.50 -14.84 20.44
CA PRO A 188 -9.88 -14.45 20.72
C PRO A 188 -10.08 -12.96 20.41
N LEU A 189 -11.30 -12.58 20.06
CA LEU A 189 -11.70 -11.19 20.02
C LEU A 189 -11.91 -10.67 21.45
N ILE A 190 -11.20 -9.60 21.79
CA ILE A 190 -11.20 -8.99 23.11
C ILE A 190 -11.79 -7.61 23.01
N LEU A 191 -12.78 -7.31 23.86
CA LEU A 191 -13.45 -6.00 23.93
C LEU A 191 -13.06 -5.30 25.24
N HIS A 192 -12.60 -4.07 25.10
CA HIS A 192 -12.36 -3.15 26.21
C HIS A 192 -13.38 -2.01 26.23
N ARG A 193 -13.72 -1.51 27.41
CA ARG A 193 -14.24 -0.15 27.53
C ARG A 193 -13.09 0.83 27.33
N MET A 194 -13.39 1.94 26.67
CA MET A 194 -12.40 2.96 26.32
C MET A 194 -12.85 4.32 26.88
N SER A 195 -11.91 5.22 27.16
CA SER A 195 -12.21 6.60 27.48
C SER A 195 -12.97 7.28 26.32
N ALA A 196 -13.86 8.22 26.64
CA ALA A 196 -14.71 8.88 25.64
C ALA A 196 -13.91 9.61 24.55
N ASP A 197 -12.69 10.05 24.86
CA ASP A 197 -11.75 10.67 23.92
C ASP A 197 -10.96 9.65 23.09
N GLY A 198 -11.09 8.36 23.40
CA GLY A 198 -10.45 7.26 22.66
C GLY A 198 -8.97 7.06 22.98
N THR A 199 -8.41 7.73 23.98
CA THR A 199 -6.94 7.73 24.19
C THR A 199 -6.42 6.55 25.01
N ARG A 200 -7.28 5.82 25.72
CA ARG A 200 -6.89 4.69 26.58
C ARG A 200 -8.03 3.73 26.84
N VAL A 201 -7.72 2.48 27.10
CA VAL A 201 -8.65 1.50 27.65
C VAL A 201 -8.85 1.70 29.15
N LEU A 202 -10.02 1.29 29.68
CA LEU A 202 -10.44 1.52 31.06
C LEU A 202 -10.54 0.23 31.88
N ASP A 203 -10.31 -0.92 31.25
CA ASP A 203 -10.39 -2.24 31.90
C ASP A 203 -9.39 -3.21 31.27
N ALA A 204 -9.32 -4.43 31.82
CA ALA A 204 -8.42 -5.48 31.34
C ALA A 204 -8.89 -6.15 30.04
N GLY A 205 -10.08 -5.78 29.52
CA GLY A 205 -10.71 -6.41 28.39
C GLY A 205 -11.42 -7.72 28.73
N LYS A 206 -12.45 -8.02 27.94
CA LYS A 206 -13.22 -9.25 28.03
C LYS A 206 -13.18 -9.99 26.69
N VAL A 207 -12.87 -11.28 26.72
CA VAL A 207 -13.06 -12.16 25.56
C VAL A 207 -14.55 -12.22 25.23
N ILE A 208 -14.91 -11.80 24.02
CA ILE A 208 -16.29 -11.78 23.54
C ILE A 208 -16.57 -12.86 22.48
N VAL A 209 -15.53 -13.31 21.78
CA VAL A 209 -15.61 -14.41 20.81
C VAL A 209 -14.33 -15.23 20.90
N GLU A 210 -14.48 -16.54 21.07
CA GLU A 210 -13.41 -17.53 20.99
C GLU A 210 -14.01 -18.85 20.50
N ASP A 211 -13.80 -19.18 19.23
CA ASP A 211 -14.31 -20.41 18.60
C ASP A 211 -13.31 -20.93 17.55
N PRO A 212 -12.17 -21.45 17.99
CA PRO A 212 -11.13 -21.92 17.06
C PRO A 212 -11.54 -23.16 16.25
N ALA A 213 -12.61 -23.84 16.64
CA ALA A 213 -13.11 -25.01 15.91
C ALA A 213 -13.90 -24.61 14.65
N ASN A 214 -14.75 -23.57 14.73
CA ASN A 214 -15.58 -23.12 13.62
C ASN A 214 -15.03 -21.87 12.94
N LEU A 215 -14.28 -21.04 13.66
CA LEU A 215 -13.66 -19.78 13.19
C LEU A 215 -12.15 -19.80 13.47
N PRO A 216 -11.39 -20.77 12.91
CA PRO A 216 -9.94 -20.82 13.10
C PRO A 216 -9.31 -19.54 12.55
N VAL A 217 -8.28 -19.03 13.22
CA VAL A 217 -7.57 -17.80 12.78
C VAL A 217 -8.55 -16.64 12.60
N LEU A 218 -9.40 -16.39 13.59
CA LEU A 218 -10.34 -15.25 13.57
C LEU A 218 -9.57 -13.96 13.88
N GLU A 219 -9.61 -12.99 12.95
CA GLU A 219 -8.82 -11.75 13.02
C GLU A 219 -9.59 -10.57 12.39
N GLY A 220 -8.97 -9.39 12.27
CA GLY A 220 -9.49 -8.26 11.50
C GLY A 220 -10.85 -7.70 11.94
N PRO A 221 -11.23 -7.66 13.24
CA PRO A 221 -12.57 -7.27 13.61
C PRO A 221 -12.88 -5.81 13.26
N LYS A 222 -14.01 -5.57 12.57
CA LYS A 222 -14.58 -4.25 12.34
C LYS A 222 -15.96 -4.20 12.97
N LEU A 223 -16.07 -3.46 14.08
CA LEU A 223 -17.30 -3.34 14.88
C LEU A 223 -18.15 -2.18 14.36
N LEU A 224 -19.43 -2.43 14.16
CA LEU A 224 -20.44 -1.42 13.84
C LEU A 224 -21.80 -1.78 14.48
N LYS A 225 -22.74 -0.82 14.50
CA LYS A 225 -24.12 -1.01 14.98
C LYS A 225 -25.11 -0.68 13.87
N ARG A 226 -26.13 -1.54 13.67
CA ARG A 226 -27.19 -1.34 12.69
C ARG A 226 -28.47 -2.01 13.18
N ASN A 227 -29.59 -1.31 13.13
CA ASN A 227 -30.93 -1.81 13.53
C ASN A 227 -30.95 -2.44 14.93
N GLY A 228 -30.17 -1.87 15.88
CA GLY A 228 -30.06 -2.37 17.26
C GLY A 228 -29.28 -3.68 17.40
N TRP A 229 -28.58 -4.13 16.36
CA TRP A 229 -27.59 -5.19 16.42
C TRP A 229 -26.18 -4.62 16.40
N TYR A 230 -25.28 -5.22 17.17
CA TYR A 230 -23.84 -5.07 17.04
C TYR A 230 -23.33 -6.12 16.05
N TYR A 231 -22.54 -5.68 15.08
CA TYR A 231 -21.94 -6.52 14.06
C TYR A 231 -20.42 -6.44 14.16
N ILE A 232 -19.77 -7.58 14.07
CA ILE A 232 -18.32 -7.68 13.91
C ILE A 232 -18.05 -8.35 12.57
N PHE A 233 -17.50 -7.60 11.63
CA PHE A 233 -17.00 -8.13 10.37
C PHE A 233 -15.59 -8.62 10.64
N ALA A 234 -15.34 -9.91 10.50
CA ALA A 234 -14.06 -10.52 10.83
C ALA A 234 -13.77 -11.69 9.87
N PRO A 235 -12.63 -11.69 9.17
CA PRO A 235 -12.18 -12.83 8.39
C PRO A 235 -11.69 -13.94 9.33
N TYR A 236 -11.63 -15.18 8.78
CA TYR A 236 -11.07 -16.32 9.47
C TYR A 236 -10.41 -17.29 8.49
N GLY A 237 -9.66 -18.28 8.95
CA GLY A 237 -9.00 -19.27 8.07
C GLY A 237 -7.70 -18.80 7.43
N GLY A 238 -7.22 -17.60 7.79
CA GLY A 238 -5.95 -17.01 7.34
C GLY A 238 -6.02 -16.28 5.99
N VAL A 239 -5.06 -15.41 5.79
CA VAL A 239 -5.03 -14.39 4.70
C VAL A 239 -5.01 -14.93 3.27
N GLU A 240 -4.54 -16.17 3.07
CA GLU A 240 -4.39 -16.72 1.71
C GLU A 240 -5.66 -17.36 1.15
N LYS A 241 -6.51 -17.89 2.02
CA LYS A 241 -7.70 -18.67 1.60
C LYS A 241 -8.93 -18.40 2.45
N GLY A 242 -8.79 -17.65 3.52
CA GLY A 242 -9.85 -17.44 4.50
C GLY A 242 -11.02 -16.64 3.95
N PRO A 243 -12.26 -17.04 4.27
CA PRO A 243 -13.45 -16.28 3.95
C PRO A 243 -13.69 -15.14 4.94
N GLN A 244 -14.66 -14.29 4.63
CA GLN A 244 -15.19 -13.26 5.51
C GLN A 244 -16.40 -13.77 6.27
N ALA A 245 -16.34 -13.72 7.61
CA ALA A 245 -17.49 -13.91 8.47
C ALA A 245 -18.06 -12.57 8.95
N VAL A 246 -19.32 -12.60 9.37
CA VAL A 246 -19.96 -11.56 10.18
C VAL A 246 -20.57 -12.22 11.41
N LEU A 247 -20.30 -11.60 12.55
CA LEU A 247 -20.85 -12.00 13.83
C LEU A 247 -21.84 -10.93 14.28
N ARG A 248 -23.00 -11.30 14.86
CA ARG A 248 -23.96 -10.33 15.36
C ARG A 248 -24.48 -10.68 16.76
N SER A 249 -24.82 -9.66 17.53
CA SER A 249 -25.46 -9.79 18.84
C SER A 249 -26.34 -8.58 19.17
N ARG A 250 -27.35 -8.74 20.03
CA ARG A 250 -28.08 -7.62 20.62
C ARG A 250 -27.34 -6.97 21.81
N ASN A 251 -26.33 -7.63 22.32
CA ASN A 251 -25.47 -7.14 23.39
C ASN A 251 -24.03 -7.06 22.90
N ILE A 252 -23.37 -5.93 23.10
CA ILE A 252 -21.97 -5.73 22.66
C ILE A 252 -21.00 -6.75 23.25
N TYR A 253 -21.32 -7.32 24.40
CA TYR A 253 -20.52 -8.39 25.03
C TYR A 253 -20.92 -9.81 24.59
N GLY A 254 -21.86 -9.95 23.62
CA GLY A 254 -22.34 -11.23 23.16
C GLY A 254 -23.48 -11.83 24.02
N PRO A 255 -23.85 -13.11 23.77
CA PRO A 255 -23.22 -14.01 22.81
C PRO A 255 -23.44 -13.57 21.36
N TYR A 256 -22.47 -13.88 20.51
CA TYR A 256 -22.51 -13.59 19.08
C TYR A 256 -22.89 -14.82 18.27
N GLU A 257 -23.82 -14.65 17.30
CA GLU A 257 -24.03 -15.60 16.22
C GLU A 257 -23.07 -15.28 15.08
N ALA A 258 -22.49 -16.28 14.43
CA ALA A 258 -21.55 -16.10 13.32
C ALA A 258 -22.10 -16.72 12.01
N ARG A 259 -21.85 -16.07 10.87
CA ARG A 259 -22.09 -16.60 9.54
C ARG A 259 -20.97 -16.22 8.58
N THR A 260 -20.58 -17.13 7.71
CA THR A 260 -19.78 -16.81 6.53
C THR A 260 -20.66 -16.04 5.55
N VAL A 261 -20.19 -14.88 5.10
CA VAL A 261 -20.96 -13.97 4.22
C VAL A 261 -20.30 -13.75 2.86
N LEU A 262 -18.99 -14.04 2.75
CA LEU A 262 -18.23 -13.98 1.50
C LEU A 262 -17.16 -15.08 1.52
N ALA A 263 -17.16 -15.93 0.52
CA ALA A 263 -16.18 -17.01 0.34
C ALA A 263 -15.66 -17.00 -1.12
N PRO A 264 -14.52 -17.61 -1.42
CA PRO A 264 -13.95 -17.61 -2.79
C PRO A 264 -14.93 -18.06 -3.88
N GLY A 265 -15.76 -19.06 -3.59
CA GLY A 265 -16.67 -19.65 -4.59
C GLY A 265 -15.92 -20.19 -5.81
N ASN A 266 -16.45 -19.91 -6.99
CA ASN A 266 -15.87 -20.30 -8.28
C ASN A 266 -15.08 -19.12 -8.94
N THR A 267 -14.55 -18.19 -8.13
CA THR A 267 -13.83 -17.03 -8.63
C THR A 267 -12.31 -17.18 -8.49
N PRO A 268 -11.51 -16.42 -9.25
CA PRO A 268 -10.06 -16.40 -9.07
C PRO A 268 -9.61 -15.74 -7.76
N ILE A 269 -10.50 -15.05 -7.04
CA ILE A 269 -10.21 -14.39 -5.78
C ILE A 269 -10.22 -15.44 -4.66
N GLN A 270 -9.03 -15.93 -4.32
CA GLN A 270 -8.83 -16.89 -3.25
C GLN A 270 -8.56 -16.16 -1.93
N GLY A 271 -9.40 -16.26 -0.95
CA GLY A 271 -9.27 -15.53 0.30
C GLY A 271 -9.72 -14.06 0.18
N PRO A 272 -11.04 -13.81 0.01
CA PRO A 272 -11.61 -12.48 0.17
C PRO A 272 -11.54 -12.11 1.65
N HIS A 273 -10.44 -11.46 2.06
CA HIS A 273 -10.03 -11.34 3.45
C HIS A 273 -10.02 -9.89 3.88
N GLN A 274 -10.39 -9.63 5.12
CA GLN A 274 -10.29 -8.38 5.86
C GLN A 274 -10.61 -7.10 5.07
N GLY A 275 -11.53 -6.29 5.60
CA GLY A 275 -11.93 -5.06 4.92
C GLY A 275 -12.92 -4.25 5.72
N GLY A 276 -13.51 -3.25 5.06
CA GLY A 276 -14.47 -2.33 5.65
C GLY A 276 -15.82 -2.32 4.94
N TYR A 277 -16.88 -2.22 5.71
CA TYR A 277 -18.25 -2.02 5.22
C TYR A 277 -18.60 -0.53 5.22
N VAL A 278 -19.25 -0.08 4.15
CA VAL A 278 -19.71 1.31 4.00
C VAL A 278 -21.01 1.37 3.20
N GLU A 279 -21.79 2.41 3.41
CA GLU A 279 -23.03 2.66 2.65
C GLU A 279 -22.90 3.92 1.78
N THR A 280 -23.53 3.90 0.60
CA THR A 280 -23.69 5.10 -0.22
C THR A 280 -24.71 6.07 0.43
N PRO A 281 -24.79 7.34 0.00
CA PRO A 281 -25.84 8.26 0.46
C PRO A 281 -27.26 7.75 0.21
N LYS A 282 -27.44 6.81 -0.72
CA LYS A 282 -28.72 6.17 -1.04
C LYS A 282 -28.99 4.89 -0.25
N GLY A 283 -28.05 4.47 0.63
CA GLY A 283 -28.20 3.29 1.49
C GLY A 283 -27.78 1.97 0.85
N GLU A 284 -27.12 1.99 -0.33
CA GLU A 284 -26.52 0.78 -0.87
C GLU A 284 -25.30 0.38 -0.04
N GLY A 285 -25.25 -0.88 0.38
CA GLY A 285 -24.13 -1.43 1.12
C GLY A 285 -23.00 -1.89 0.20
N TRP A 286 -21.76 -1.61 0.61
CA TRP A 286 -20.54 -2.01 -0.09
C TRP A 286 -19.48 -2.51 0.89
N PHE A 287 -18.68 -3.48 0.47
CA PHE A 287 -17.57 -4.03 1.25
C PHE A 287 -16.28 -4.01 0.44
N LEU A 288 -15.28 -3.30 0.95
CA LEU A 288 -13.92 -3.35 0.42
C LEU A 288 -13.16 -4.44 1.16
N HIS A 289 -12.41 -5.26 0.43
CA HIS A 289 -11.54 -6.28 0.98
C HIS A 289 -10.31 -6.46 0.11
N PHE A 290 -9.32 -7.18 0.59
CA PHE A 290 -8.17 -7.56 -0.23
C PHE A 290 -8.16 -9.06 -0.55
N ASN A 291 -7.29 -9.43 -1.50
CA ASN A 291 -6.73 -10.77 -1.61
C ASN A 291 -5.23 -10.70 -1.93
N SER A 292 -4.47 -11.73 -1.56
CA SER A 292 -3.06 -11.86 -1.92
C SER A 292 -2.88 -12.09 -3.41
N ALA A 293 -2.01 -11.31 -4.06
CA ALA A 293 -1.72 -11.35 -5.49
C ALA A 293 -0.20 -11.43 -5.76
N GLY A 294 0.48 -12.35 -5.08
CA GLY A 294 1.90 -12.58 -5.24
C GLY A 294 2.74 -11.32 -5.02
N ALA A 295 3.63 -11.02 -5.94
CA ALA A 295 4.53 -9.87 -5.85
C ALA A 295 3.83 -8.50 -5.89
N TYR A 296 2.58 -8.44 -6.33
CA TYR A 296 1.78 -7.21 -6.27
C TYR A 296 1.25 -6.91 -4.87
N GLY A 297 1.42 -7.84 -3.93
CA GLY A 297 0.94 -7.70 -2.56
C GLY A 297 -0.56 -7.96 -2.44
N ARG A 298 -1.22 -7.21 -1.58
CA ARG A 298 -2.63 -7.37 -1.23
C ARG A 298 -3.47 -6.33 -1.94
N ILE A 299 -4.04 -6.73 -3.07
CA ILE A 299 -4.83 -5.88 -3.97
C ILE A 299 -6.28 -5.76 -3.52
N VAL A 300 -6.91 -4.61 -3.80
CA VAL A 300 -8.22 -4.25 -3.22
C VAL A 300 -9.37 -4.50 -4.19
N HIS A 301 -10.42 -5.10 -3.65
CA HIS A 301 -11.67 -5.42 -4.35
C HIS A 301 -12.87 -4.73 -3.70
N LEU A 302 -13.92 -4.54 -4.47
CA LEU A 302 -15.19 -3.96 -4.02
C LEU A 302 -16.34 -4.95 -4.28
N GLN A 303 -17.15 -5.22 -3.25
CA GLN A 303 -18.28 -6.13 -3.34
C GLN A 303 -19.58 -5.41 -2.99
N PRO A 304 -20.67 -5.60 -3.75
CA PRO A 304 -22.01 -5.18 -3.33
C PRO A 304 -22.44 -5.95 -2.10
N VAL A 305 -23.15 -5.28 -1.19
CA VAL A 305 -23.69 -5.90 0.02
C VAL A 305 -25.20 -5.67 0.07
N ARG A 306 -25.97 -6.73 0.16
CA ARG A 306 -27.42 -6.67 0.40
C ARG A 306 -27.72 -7.27 1.76
N TRP A 307 -28.69 -6.67 2.45
CA TRP A 307 -29.14 -7.13 3.76
C TRP A 307 -30.42 -7.95 3.65
N GLN A 308 -30.41 -9.12 4.27
CA GLN A 308 -31.56 -10.00 4.35
C GLN A 308 -31.66 -10.58 5.77
N ASP A 309 -32.82 -10.41 6.44
CA ASP A 309 -33.05 -10.88 7.82
C ASP A 309 -31.96 -10.40 8.82
N ASP A 310 -31.56 -9.12 8.67
CA ASP A 310 -30.47 -8.50 9.44
C ASP A 310 -29.10 -9.23 9.28
N TRP A 311 -28.86 -9.87 8.12
CA TRP A 311 -27.57 -10.43 7.74
C TRP A 311 -27.08 -9.84 6.41
N PRO A 312 -25.80 -9.44 6.31
CA PRO A 312 -25.24 -9.04 5.03
C PRO A 312 -24.92 -10.28 4.19
N ILE A 313 -25.18 -10.18 2.89
CA ILE A 313 -24.74 -11.13 1.87
C ILE A 313 -23.88 -10.33 0.89
N MET A 314 -22.64 -10.72 0.68
CA MET A 314 -21.65 -9.97 -0.10
C MET A 314 -21.41 -10.62 -1.45
N GLY A 315 -21.33 -9.79 -2.50
CA GLY A 315 -21.09 -10.25 -3.87
C GLY A 315 -22.27 -11.01 -4.48
N ASP A 316 -21.95 -11.93 -5.40
CA ASP A 316 -22.93 -12.79 -6.05
C ASP A 316 -23.28 -14.02 -5.20
N PRO A 317 -24.51 -14.55 -5.29
CA PRO A 317 -24.88 -15.77 -4.58
C PRO A 317 -24.00 -16.96 -4.99
N ILE A 318 -23.58 -17.77 -4.00
CA ILE A 318 -23.02 -19.09 -4.27
C ILE A 318 -24.15 -20.08 -4.45
N GLU A 319 -24.09 -20.91 -5.48
CA GLU A 319 -25.06 -21.97 -5.72
C GLU A 319 -25.22 -22.86 -4.46
N GLY A 320 -26.48 -23.06 -4.06
CA GLY A 320 -26.82 -23.85 -2.87
C GLY A 320 -26.67 -23.12 -1.52
N SER A 321 -26.27 -21.84 -1.50
CA SER A 321 -26.20 -21.04 -0.28
C SER A 321 -27.14 -19.84 -0.35
N SER A 322 -27.95 -19.67 0.71
CA SER A 322 -28.79 -18.48 0.91
C SER A 322 -28.11 -17.38 1.74
N THR A 323 -26.92 -17.65 2.29
CA THR A 323 -26.25 -16.78 3.28
C THR A 323 -24.86 -16.31 2.86
N THR A 324 -24.18 -17.07 1.98
CA THR A 324 -22.81 -16.81 1.57
C THR A 324 -22.78 -16.38 0.11
N GLY A 325 -22.10 -15.28 -0.18
CA GLY A 325 -21.80 -14.86 -1.54
C GLY A 325 -20.35 -15.14 -1.93
N GLN A 326 -20.03 -14.90 -3.20
CA GLN A 326 -18.70 -14.96 -3.79
C GLN A 326 -18.35 -13.61 -4.43
N PRO A 327 -17.05 -13.28 -4.56
CA PRO A 327 -16.64 -12.02 -5.15
C PRO A 327 -17.17 -11.80 -6.57
N VAL A 328 -17.69 -10.60 -6.86
CA VAL A 328 -17.96 -10.19 -8.24
C VAL A 328 -16.66 -9.80 -8.93
N MET A 329 -16.50 -10.17 -10.21
CA MET A 329 -15.37 -9.73 -11.03
C MET A 329 -15.68 -8.44 -11.79
N ALA A 330 -16.95 -8.15 -12.01
CA ALA A 330 -17.47 -6.91 -12.56
C ALA A 330 -18.89 -6.69 -12.04
N HIS A 331 -19.26 -5.45 -11.78
CA HIS A 331 -20.59 -5.10 -11.28
C HIS A 331 -20.95 -3.67 -11.69
N ALA A 332 -22.23 -3.30 -11.59
CA ALA A 332 -22.65 -1.91 -11.69
C ALA A 332 -21.93 -1.05 -10.63
N ALA A 333 -21.54 0.16 -11.00
CA ALA A 333 -20.89 1.08 -10.06
C ALA A 333 -21.84 1.48 -8.94
N PRO A 334 -21.32 1.81 -7.72
CA PRO A 334 -22.13 2.33 -6.62
C PRO A 334 -22.96 3.56 -7.03
N ASP A 335 -24.24 3.59 -6.68
CA ASP A 335 -25.07 4.76 -6.93
C ASP A 335 -24.77 5.85 -5.90
N VAL A 336 -23.88 6.75 -6.26
CA VAL A 336 -23.52 7.95 -5.47
C VAL A 336 -24.20 9.22 -6.00
N GLY A 337 -25.22 9.06 -6.87
CA GLY A 337 -26.02 10.16 -7.42
C GLY A 337 -25.43 10.84 -8.66
N ARG A 338 -24.17 10.58 -9.00
CA ARG A 338 -23.51 11.08 -10.23
C ARG A 338 -22.30 10.22 -10.59
N THR A 339 -21.87 10.33 -11.84
CA THR A 339 -20.65 9.68 -12.33
C THR A 339 -19.44 10.57 -12.08
N TRP A 340 -18.31 9.96 -11.68
CA TRP A 340 -17.03 10.62 -11.52
C TRP A 340 -16.05 10.15 -12.60
N PRO A 341 -15.16 11.03 -13.10
CA PRO A 341 -14.12 10.61 -14.03
C PRO A 341 -13.13 9.66 -13.35
N PRO A 342 -12.54 8.71 -14.10
CA PRO A 342 -11.43 7.92 -13.61
C PRO A 342 -10.28 8.80 -13.14
N VAL A 343 -9.64 8.42 -12.05
CA VAL A 343 -8.39 9.01 -11.56
C VAL A 343 -7.34 7.92 -11.44
N ALA A 344 -6.10 8.23 -11.78
CA ALA A 344 -4.96 7.36 -11.55
C ALA A 344 -4.26 7.77 -10.24
N ILE A 345 -3.72 6.79 -9.54
CA ILE A 345 -2.84 7.06 -8.40
C ILE A 345 -1.55 7.68 -8.97
N GLN A 346 -1.14 8.84 -8.40
CA GLN A 346 0.09 9.50 -8.79
C GLN A 346 1.29 8.56 -8.62
N ALA A 347 2.18 8.53 -9.61
CA ALA A 347 3.37 7.69 -9.60
C ALA A 347 4.61 8.41 -10.14
N SER A 348 4.52 9.18 -11.25
CA SER A 348 5.62 9.98 -11.79
C SER A 348 5.96 11.18 -10.91
N ASP A 349 7.22 11.64 -10.94
CA ASP A 349 7.70 12.80 -10.18
C ASP A 349 8.87 13.49 -10.93
N GLU A 350 8.77 14.81 -11.08
CA GLU A 350 9.81 15.69 -11.66
C GLU A 350 10.67 16.35 -10.59
N PHE A 351 10.45 16.03 -9.32
CA PHE A 351 11.15 16.61 -8.15
C PHE A 351 11.23 18.13 -8.12
N THR A 352 10.28 18.81 -8.75
CA THR A 352 10.23 20.29 -8.84
C THR A 352 9.65 20.96 -7.60
N THR A 353 9.05 20.18 -6.69
CA THR A 353 8.47 20.66 -5.44
C THR A 353 9.47 20.58 -4.29
N GLN A 354 9.21 21.33 -3.20
CA GLN A 354 10.04 21.27 -1.98
C GLN A 354 9.73 20.07 -1.07
N LYS A 355 8.74 19.27 -1.43
CA LYS A 355 8.31 18.07 -0.69
C LYS A 355 8.21 16.91 -1.66
N LEU A 356 8.55 15.73 -1.19
CA LEU A 356 8.27 14.49 -1.93
C LEU A 356 6.78 14.35 -2.20
N GLY A 357 6.44 13.84 -3.37
CA GLY A 357 5.08 13.45 -3.71
C GLY A 357 4.54 12.40 -2.74
N VAL A 358 3.21 12.37 -2.59
CA VAL A 358 2.54 11.45 -1.63
C VAL A 358 2.71 9.98 -1.98
N GLN A 359 3.11 9.64 -3.21
CA GLN A 359 3.37 8.28 -3.68
C GLN A 359 4.65 7.65 -3.12
N TRP A 360 5.52 8.46 -2.50
CA TRP A 360 6.82 7.99 -2.01
C TRP A 360 6.78 7.53 -0.57
N GLU A 361 7.37 6.37 -0.32
CA GLU A 361 7.58 5.81 1.01
C GLU A 361 9.02 5.30 1.14
N TRP A 362 9.67 5.64 2.23
CA TRP A 362 11.00 5.15 2.56
C TRP A 362 10.95 3.73 3.10
N ASN A 363 11.96 2.92 2.79
CA ASN A 363 12.23 1.71 3.54
C ASN A 363 12.70 2.11 4.95
N HIS A 364 11.86 1.91 5.98
CA HIS A 364 12.06 2.41 7.33
C HIS A 364 12.07 3.96 7.43
N ASN A 365 12.49 4.49 8.58
CA ASN A 365 12.64 5.94 8.74
C ASN A 365 13.86 6.46 7.98
N PRO A 366 13.73 7.53 7.20
CA PRO A 366 14.87 8.12 6.52
C PRO A 366 15.81 8.83 7.50
N LEU A 367 17.08 8.93 7.15
CA LEU A 367 18.02 9.86 7.73
C LEU A 367 17.90 11.18 6.96
N ASP A 368 17.24 12.17 7.55
CA ASP A 368 16.86 13.42 6.86
C ASP A 368 18.06 14.20 6.34
N ALA A 369 19.22 14.08 7.00
CA ALA A 369 20.45 14.74 6.55
C ALA A 369 21.03 14.16 5.25
N ASN A 370 20.58 12.97 4.82
CA ASN A 370 21.14 12.25 3.67
C ASN A 370 20.22 12.24 2.44
N TRP A 371 19.21 13.10 2.38
CA TRP A 371 18.45 13.33 1.17
C TRP A 371 18.01 14.81 1.06
N SER A 372 17.77 15.30 -0.14
CA SER A 372 17.35 16.70 -0.32
C SER A 372 16.72 16.94 -1.68
N LEU A 373 15.65 17.74 -1.71
CA LEU A 373 15.08 18.37 -2.91
C LEU A 373 15.56 19.82 -3.09
N ALA A 374 16.23 20.39 -2.08
CA ALA A 374 16.70 21.78 -2.10
C ALA A 374 18.18 21.90 -2.50
N ALA A 375 19.00 20.87 -2.31
CA ALA A 375 20.43 20.91 -2.62
C ALA A 375 20.72 21.12 -4.12
N ARG A 376 19.80 20.69 -4.97
CA ARG A 376 19.77 20.96 -6.41
C ARG A 376 18.30 21.02 -6.84
N PRO A 377 17.72 22.20 -7.02
CA PRO A 377 16.32 22.34 -7.42
C PRO A 377 16.00 21.55 -8.70
N GLY A 378 14.87 20.82 -8.70
CA GLY A 378 14.47 19.93 -9.79
C GLY A 378 15.10 18.54 -9.72
N PHE A 379 15.81 18.20 -8.64
CA PHE A 379 16.42 16.89 -8.45
C PHE A 379 16.18 16.36 -7.03
N LEU A 380 16.00 15.05 -6.93
CA LEU A 380 16.15 14.36 -5.67
C LEU A 380 17.62 13.96 -5.48
N ARG A 381 18.27 14.52 -4.48
CA ARG A 381 19.61 14.11 -4.05
C ARG A 381 19.53 13.00 -3.01
N LEU A 382 20.20 11.89 -3.25
CA LEU A 382 20.42 10.82 -2.25
C LEU A 382 21.92 10.75 -1.94
N THR A 383 22.30 11.14 -0.72
CA THR A 383 23.67 10.98 -0.20
C THR A 383 23.83 9.53 0.27
N ALA A 384 24.93 8.90 -0.12
CA ALA A 384 25.20 7.52 0.21
C ALA A 384 25.27 7.29 1.73
N THR A 385 24.55 6.30 2.21
CA THR A 385 24.67 5.79 3.57
C THR A 385 25.47 4.47 3.56
N ARG A 386 26.13 4.14 4.66
CA ARG A 386 26.83 2.86 4.76
C ARG A 386 25.83 1.73 4.94
N ALA A 387 25.95 0.69 4.12
CA ALA A 387 25.15 -0.52 4.20
C ALA A 387 25.89 -1.72 3.64
N VAL A 388 25.59 -2.93 4.12
CA VAL A 388 26.20 -4.17 3.62
C VAL A 388 25.62 -4.55 2.26
N ASP A 389 24.36 -4.23 2.04
CA ASP A 389 23.66 -4.47 0.78
C ASP A 389 22.47 -3.52 0.60
N PHE A 390 21.73 -3.71 -0.49
CA PHE A 390 20.57 -2.89 -0.85
C PHE A 390 19.42 -2.97 0.17
N VAL A 391 19.17 -4.14 0.77
CA VAL A 391 18.11 -4.29 1.80
C VAL A 391 18.44 -3.48 3.04
N ALA A 392 19.73 -3.45 3.42
CA ALA A 392 20.19 -2.69 4.58
C ALA A 392 20.40 -1.19 4.29
N ALA A 393 20.23 -0.76 3.04
CA ALA A 393 20.48 0.62 2.64
C ALA A 393 19.39 1.56 3.17
N ARG A 394 19.75 2.43 4.11
CA ARG A 394 18.89 3.52 4.58
C ARG A 394 18.69 4.56 3.46
N ASN A 395 17.58 5.28 3.49
CA ASN A 395 17.19 6.21 2.42
C ASN A 395 16.95 5.52 1.07
N THR A 396 16.50 4.27 1.07
CA THR A 396 15.91 3.64 -0.10
C THR A 396 14.48 4.14 -0.25
N LEU A 397 14.21 4.88 -1.33
CA LEU A 397 12.92 5.53 -1.60
C LEU A 397 12.09 4.66 -2.54
N THR A 398 10.90 4.27 -2.12
CA THR A 398 10.09 3.27 -2.81
C THR A 398 8.72 3.79 -3.23
N GLN A 399 8.11 3.10 -4.20
CA GLN A 399 6.69 3.23 -4.52
C GLN A 399 6.00 1.86 -4.45
N ILE A 400 4.67 1.87 -4.27
CA ILE A 400 3.85 0.67 -4.37
C ILE A 400 3.83 0.20 -5.82
N LEU A 401 4.09 -1.10 -6.02
CA LEU A 401 3.97 -1.73 -7.33
C LEU A 401 2.51 -1.75 -7.78
N GLN A 402 2.23 -1.22 -8.97
CA GLN A 402 0.91 -1.24 -9.58
C GLN A 402 0.89 -2.26 -10.72
N GLY A 403 -0.13 -3.11 -10.74
CA GLY A 403 -0.25 -4.21 -11.69
C GLY A 403 -1.31 -3.98 -12.77
N PRO A 404 -1.40 -4.93 -13.73
CA PRO A 404 -0.56 -6.12 -13.92
C PRO A 404 0.78 -5.84 -14.62
N ALA A 405 0.97 -4.63 -15.16
CA ALA A 405 2.21 -4.17 -15.77
C ALA A 405 2.58 -2.79 -15.24
N MET A 406 3.88 -2.52 -15.11
CA MET A 406 4.42 -1.23 -14.69
C MET A 406 5.78 -1.02 -15.33
N GLU A 407 6.00 0.15 -15.90
CA GLU A 407 7.30 0.61 -16.36
C GLU A 407 7.75 1.79 -15.52
N VAL A 408 8.96 1.74 -14.98
CA VAL A 408 9.59 2.83 -14.23
C VAL A 408 10.86 3.23 -14.97
N THR A 409 10.93 4.47 -15.40
CA THR A 409 12.12 5.05 -16.04
C THR A 409 12.62 6.19 -15.17
N VAL A 410 13.94 6.26 -14.93
CA VAL A 410 14.57 7.29 -14.11
C VAL A 410 15.81 7.86 -14.79
N SER A 411 15.95 9.18 -14.74
CA SER A 411 17.18 9.88 -15.16
C SER A 411 18.02 10.24 -13.95
N MET A 412 19.33 9.96 -14.02
CA MET A 412 20.23 10.22 -12.91
C MET A 412 21.55 10.86 -13.34
N ASP A 413 22.05 11.80 -12.54
CA ASP A 413 23.36 12.44 -12.65
C ASP A 413 24.34 11.82 -11.66
N LEU A 414 25.46 11.33 -12.20
CA LEU A 414 26.48 10.57 -11.47
C LEU A 414 27.65 11.41 -10.96
N LYS A 415 27.68 12.71 -11.27
CA LYS A 415 28.85 13.61 -10.99
C LYS A 415 29.23 13.68 -9.53
N GLY A 416 28.26 13.55 -8.63
CA GLY A 416 28.47 13.60 -7.17
C GLY A 416 28.93 12.29 -6.54
N MET A 417 28.97 11.19 -7.30
CA MET A 417 29.35 9.89 -6.76
C MET A 417 30.84 9.82 -6.43
N ARG A 418 31.17 9.01 -5.41
CA ARG A 418 32.54 8.69 -4.98
C ARG A 418 32.83 7.21 -5.13
N ASP A 419 34.10 6.83 -5.15
CA ASP A 419 34.51 5.43 -5.25
C ASP A 419 33.97 4.60 -4.09
N GLY A 420 33.44 3.41 -4.39
CA GLY A 420 32.73 2.53 -3.46
C GLY A 420 31.21 2.77 -3.38
N GLN A 421 30.73 3.88 -3.93
CA GLN A 421 29.30 4.19 -3.93
C GLN A 421 28.54 3.38 -4.99
N ARG A 422 27.31 3.03 -4.65
CA ARG A 422 26.31 2.37 -5.50
C ARG A 422 25.04 3.21 -5.53
N ALA A 423 24.47 3.41 -6.71
CA ALA A 423 23.21 4.14 -6.87
C ALA A 423 22.46 3.62 -8.08
N GLY A 424 21.14 3.69 -8.06
CA GLY A 424 20.32 3.22 -9.18
C GLY A 424 18.85 3.03 -8.91
N LEU A 425 18.25 2.16 -9.75
CA LEU A 425 16.84 1.75 -9.73
C LEU A 425 16.77 0.24 -9.45
N GLY A 426 15.98 -0.17 -8.49
CA GLY A 426 15.86 -1.58 -8.12
C GLY A 426 14.48 -2.00 -7.68
N ILE A 427 14.37 -3.26 -7.30
CA ILE A 427 13.22 -3.83 -6.61
C ILE A 427 13.63 -4.19 -5.19
N LEU A 428 12.98 -3.55 -4.23
CA LEU A 428 13.09 -3.90 -2.82
C LEU A 428 12.17 -5.08 -2.50
N GLN A 429 12.77 -6.19 -2.13
CA GLN A 429 12.16 -7.44 -1.70
C GLN A 429 13.21 -8.29 -0.97
N VAL A 430 12.83 -9.45 -0.40
CA VAL A 430 13.75 -10.32 0.38
C VAL A 430 14.97 -10.79 -0.42
N GLN A 431 14.83 -10.99 -1.72
CA GLN A 431 15.93 -11.22 -2.66
C GLN A 431 15.99 -10.06 -3.65
N PRO A 432 16.62 -8.94 -3.29
CA PRO A 432 16.56 -7.72 -4.08
C PRO A 432 17.32 -7.86 -5.39
N ASN A 433 16.91 -7.06 -6.35
CA ASN A 433 17.61 -6.94 -7.62
C ASN A 433 17.57 -5.47 -8.07
N TRP A 434 18.62 -5.03 -8.78
CA TRP A 434 18.70 -3.65 -9.22
C TRP A 434 19.64 -3.49 -10.41
N ILE A 435 19.43 -2.43 -11.18
CA ILE A 435 20.36 -1.86 -12.16
C ILE A 435 20.82 -0.50 -11.65
N GLY A 436 22.07 -0.17 -11.88
CA GLY A 436 22.62 1.11 -11.48
C GLY A 436 24.10 1.19 -11.78
N VAL A 437 24.81 1.95 -10.98
CA VAL A 437 26.26 2.11 -11.12
C VAL A 437 26.97 1.79 -9.81
N VAL A 438 28.17 1.22 -9.95
CA VAL A 438 29.18 1.14 -8.90
C VAL A 438 30.36 1.97 -9.35
N ARG A 439 30.75 2.98 -8.58
CA ARG A 439 31.94 3.79 -8.88
C ARG A 439 33.19 3.12 -8.31
N THR A 440 34.21 2.96 -9.12
CA THR A 440 35.50 2.33 -8.73
C THR A 440 36.62 2.92 -9.56
N GLY A 441 37.72 3.37 -8.91
CA GLY A 441 38.91 3.92 -9.59
C GLY A 441 38.57 5.16 -10.44
N GLY A 442 37.70 6.02 -9.92
CA GLY A 442 37.29 7.24 -10.60
C GLY A 442 36.24 7.07 -11.71
N MET A 443 35.84 5.82 -12.03
CA MET A 443 34.89 5.52 -13.12
C MET A 443 33.60 4.86 -12.58
N PRO A 444 32.40 5.35 -12.94
CA PRO A 444 31.15 4.65 -12.72
C PRO A 444 30.98 3.52 -13.74
N TYR A 445 30.72 2.31 -13.26
CA TYR A 445 30.46 1.14 -14.10
C TYR A 445 29.00 0.74 -13.97
N LEU A 446 28.32 0.57 -15.11
CA LEU A 446 27.00 -0.05 -15.12
C LEU A 446 27.08 -1.39 -14.39
N THR A 447 26.13 -1.63 -13.53
CA THR A 447 26.10 -2.85 -12.72
C THR A 447 24.67 -3.34 -12.61
N TRP A 448 24.47 -4.62 -12.81
CA TRP A 448 23.25 -5.33 -12.46
C TRP A 448 23.49 -6.20 -11.24
N SER A 449 22.54 -6.28 -10.35
CA SER A 449 22.61 -7.11 -9.15
C SER A 449 21.36 -7.95 -8.99
N SER A 450 21.55 -9.21 -8.62
CA SER A 450 20.46 -10.10 -8.21
C SER A 450 20.90 -10.94 -7.04
N ALA A 451 20.09 -10.95 -5.97
CA ALA A 451 20.37 -11.68 -4.73
C ALA A 451 21.81 -11.48 -4.19
N GLY A 452 22.34 -10.25 -4.33
CA GLY A 452 23.69 -9.89 -3.86
C GLY A 452 24.84 -10.16 -4.83
N ALA A 453 24.64 -10.97 -5.88
CA ALA A 453 25.63 -11.11 -6.95
C ALA A 453 25.68 -9.84 -7.81
N LEU A 454 26.89 -9.42 -8.20
CA LEU A 454 27.13 -8.23 -9.01
C LEU A 454 27.69 -8.62 -10.39
N VAL A 455 27.06 -8.16 -11.45
CA VAL A 455 27.54 -8.28 -12.82
C VAL A 455 27.96 -6.90 -13.31
N ARG A 456 29.28 -6.71 -13.47
CA ARG A 456 29.87 -5.46 -13.93
C ARG A 456 29.75 -5.35 -15.45
N GLY A 457 29.28 -4.23 -15.93
CA GLY A 457 29.15 -3.84 -17.32
C GLY A 457 30.13 -2.77 -17.76
N PRO A 458 29.82 -2.02 -18.82
CA PRO A 458 30.65 -0.96 -19.35
C PRO A 458 30.83 0.20 -18.36
N GLY A 459 31.96 0.91 -18.50
CA GLY A 459 32.15 2.20 -17.86
C GLY A 459 31.21 3.25 -18.48
N ILE A 460 30.52 4.00 -17.63
CA ILE A 460 29.60 5.06 -18.07
C ILE A 460 30.37 6.35 -18.17
N GLN A 461 30.45 6.89 -19.38
CA GLN A 461 31.04 8.21 -19.66
C GLN A 461 29.92 9.18 -19.98
N GLY A 462 29.89 10.29 -19.24
CA GLY A 462 28.86 11.29 -19.42
C GLY A 462 27.68 11.17 -18.45
N SER A 463 26.75 12.06 -18.60
CA SER A 463 25.50 12.20 -17.80
C SER A 463 24.47 12.92 -18.69
N PRO A 464 23.17 12.59 -18.62
CA PRO A 464 22.57 11.68 -17.66
C PRO A 464 22.69 10.19 -18.05
N LEU A 465 22.52 9.31 -17.06
CA LEU A 465 22.23 7.89 -17.24
C LEU A 465 20.74 7.68 -17.04
N VAL A 466 20.07 7.09 -18.02
CA VAL A 466 18.65 6.74 -17.88
C VAL A 466 18.53 5.24 -17.66
N LEU A 467 17.82 4.85 -16.60
CA LEU A 467 17.54 3.45 -16.25
C LEU A 467 16.06 3.17 -16.42
N ARG A 468 15.74 1.98 -16.91
CA ARG A 468 14.37 1.52 -17.07
C ARG A 468 14.17 0.15 -16.45
N LEU A 469 13.10 0.02 -15.66
CA LEU A 469 12.59 -1.21 -15.08
C LEU A 469 11.23 -1.49 -15.68
N ARG A 470 11.06 -2.66 -16.30
CA ARG A 470 9.77 -3.14 -16.79
C ARG A 470 9.32 -4.34 -15.98
N ILE A 471 8.09 -4.30 -15.51
CA ILE A 471 7.45 -5.37 -14.74
C ILE A 471 6.20 -5.79 -15.48
N VAL A 472 6.12 -7.07 -15.83
CA VAL A 472 4.94 -7.66 -16.46
C VAL A 472 4.72 -9.05 -15.85
N ASN A 473 3.54 -9.29 -15.31
CA ASN A 473 3.18 -10.58 -14.70
C ASN A 473 4.24 -11.09 -13.72
N GLU A 474 4.63 -10.24 -12.75
CA GLU A 474 5.65 -10.51 -11.72
C GLU A 474 7.07 -10.76 -12.26
N MET A 475 7.34 -10.49 -13.52
CA MET A 475 8.69 -10.58 -14.08
C MET A 475 9.27 -9.19 -14.31
N ALA A 476 10.41 -8.90 -13.66
CA ALA A 476 11.17 -7.68 -13.85
C ALA A 476 12.26 -7.87 -14.92
N SER A 477 12.46 -6.86 -15.77
CA SER A 477 13.58 -6.74 -16.70
C SER A 477 14.13 -5.32 -16.67
N TYR A 478 15.42 -5.17 -16.99
CA TYR A 478 16.14 -3.92 -16.87
C TYR A 478 16.78 -3.50 -18.19
N GLU A 479 16.79 -2.20 -18.43
CA GLU A 479 17.40 -1.57 -19.58
C GLU A 479 18.13 -0.28 -19.14
N PHE A 480 19.10 0.18 -19.91
CA PHE A 480 19.75 1.46 -19.71
C PHE A 480 19.91 2.23 -21.01
N SER A 481 20.06 3.54 -20.89
CA SER A 481 20.37 4.47 -21.98
C SER A 481 21.47 5.45 -21.55
N THR A 482 22.37 5.78 -22.46
CA THR A 482 23.41 6.80 -22.32
C THR A 482 23.23 7.97 -23.28
N ASP A 483 22.10 7.98 -24.02
CA ASP A 483 21.70 9.00 -24.99
C ASP A 483 20.39 9.70 -24.59
N ASP A 484 20.24 9.93 -23.28
CA ASP A 484 19.10 10.64 -22.67
C ASP A 484 17.73 9.97 -22.98
N GLY A 485 17.71 8.65 -23.04
CA GLY A 485 16.48 7.86 -23.31
C GLY A 485 16.15 7.69 -24.80
N GLY A 486 17.01 8.13 -25.72
CA GLY A 486 16.81 7.96 -27.15
C GLY A 486 16.83 6.51 -27.59
N SER A 487 17.67 5.68 -26.98
CA SER A 487 17.73 4.25 -27.18
C SER A 487 17.98 3.50 -25.88
N PHE A 488 17.45 2.27 -25.75
CA PHE A 488 17.61 1.44 -24.57
C PHE A 488 18.27 0.11 -24.89
N THR A 489 19.24 -0.28 -24.08
CA THR A 489 19.95 -1.56 -24.14
C THR A 489 19.54 -2.42 -22.95
N PRO A 490 19.04 -3.65 -23.15
CA PRO A 490 18.77 -4.58 -22.06
C PRO A 490 20.03 -4.92 -21.28
N TRP A 491 19.92 -5.04 -19.95
CA TRP A 491 21.02 -5.37 -19.06
C TRP A 491 20.59 -6.23 -17.88
N GLY A 492 21.22 -7.39 -17.72
CA GLY A 492 20.89 -8.37 -16.70
C GLY A 492 19.78 -9.34 -17.12
N ASP A 493 19.54 -10.33 -16.26
CA ASP A 493 18.52 -11.35 -16.48
C ASP A 493 17.13 -10.88 -16.03
N LYS A 494 16.08 -11.50 -16.57
CA LYS A 494 14.73 -11.35 -16.04
C LYS A 494 14.64 -12.00 -14.66
N VAL A 495 14.03 -11.30 -13.72
CA VAL A 495 13.89 -11.74 -12.33
C VAL A 495 12.43 -11.86 -11.96
N LYS A 496 12.05 -13.02 -11.36
CA LYS A 496 10.72 -13.17 -10.78
C LYS A 496 10.63 -12.40 -9.47
N LEU A 497 9.62 -11.55 -9.35
CA LEU A 497 9.31 -10.80 -8.15
C LEU A 497 8.62 -11.69 -7.11
N ARG A 498 8.68 -11.26 -5.84
CA ARG A 498 8.18 -12.03 -4.70
C ARG A 498 7.51 -11.14 -3.66
N PHE A 499 6.49 -11.65 -3.04
CA PHE A 499 5.94 -11.11 -1.81
C PHE A 499 6.97 -11.19 -0.68
N SER A 500 7.15 -10.12 0.08
CA SER A 500 8.17 -10.02 1.13
C SER A 500 7.67 -9.17 2.29
N TRP A 501 7.92 -9.59 3.53
CA TRP A 501 7.64 -8.78 4.73
C TRP A 501 6.19 -8.29 4.84
N TRP A 502 5.25 -9.11 4.43
CA TRP A 502 3.81 -8.80 4.34
C TRP A 502 3.44 -7.73 3.30
N LYS A 503 4.36 -7.38 2.39
CA LYS A 503 4.14 -6.40 1.33
C LYS A 503 4.53 -6.96 -0.04
N GLY A 504 3.96 -6.37 -1.07
CA GLY A 504 4.40 -6.57 -2.45
C GLY A 504 5.82 -6.05 -2.69
N ALA A 505 6.43 -6.52 -3.76
CA ALA A 505 7.71 -6.00 -4.24
C ALA A 505 7.59 -4.50 -4.57
N ARG A 506 8.66 -3.71 -4.36
CA ARG A 506 8.60 -2.27 -4.56
C ARG A 506 9.70 -1.76 -5.49
N PRO A 507 9.37 -1.05 -6.57
CA PRO A 507 10.34 -0.22 -7.27
C PRO A 507 10.97 0.80 -6.33
N ALA A 508 12.29 0.98 -6.44
CA ALA A 508 13.03 1.79 -5.47
C ALA A 508 14.22 2.53 -6.09
N LEU A 509 14.44 3.76 -5.63
CA LEU A 509 15.66 4.54 -5.83
C LEU A 509 16.57 4.38 -4.62
N PHE A 510 17.89 4.29 -4.84
CA PHE A 510 18.83 4.08 -3.76
C PHE A 510 20.18 4.73 -4.01
N SER A 511 20.89 5.02 -2.91
CA SER A 511 22.30 5.39 -2.92
C SER A 511 22.94 4.91 -1.63
N PHE A 512 23.93 4.00 -1.72
CA PHE A 512 24.66 3.49 -0.55
C PHE A 512 26.11 3.16 -0.86
N THR A 513 26.89 2.88 0.18
CA THR A 513 28.28 2.42 0.08
C THR A 513 28.54 1.27 1.03
N THR A 514 29.39 0.33 0.63
CA THR A 514 29.86 -0.76 1.51
C THR A 514 31.16 -0.42 2.25
N ALA A 515 31.74 0.74 1.98
CA ALA A 515 32.97 1.23 2.59
C ALA A 515 32.69 2.41 3.54
N ASP A 516 33.67 2.72 4.39
CA ASP A 516 33.66 3.95 5.19
C ASP A 516 34.00 5.15 4.30
N LEU A 517 32.97 5.72 3.68
CA LEU A 517 33.07 6.88 2.81
C LEU A 517 32.10 7.95 3.28
N GLU A 518 32.57 9.18 3.29
CA GLU A 518 31.72 10.35 3.54
C GLU A 518 31.42 11.10 2.24
N GLY A 519 30.16 11.51 2.08
CA GLY A 519 29.76 12.61 1.22
C GLY A 519 29.65 12.33 -0.28
N GLY A 520 29.52 11.10 -0.77
CA GLY A 520 29.11 10.83 -2.14
C GLY A 520 27.60 10.87 -2.30
N TYR A 521 27.09 11.39 -3.43
CA TYR A 521 25.66 11.44 -3.71
C TYR A 521 25.35 11.12 -5.17
N ALA A 522 24.10 10.71 -5.43
CA ALA A 522 23.50 10.65 -6.75
C ALA A 522 22.31 11.60 -6.81
N ASP A 523 22.15 12.31 -7.91
CA ASP A 523 21.02 13.19 -8.18
C ASP A 523 20.09 12.50 -9.17
N PHE A 524 18.80 12.40 -8.83
CA PHE A 524 17.75 11.85 -9.68
C PHE A 524 16.92 13.02 -10.22
N ASP A 525 16.86 13.18 -11.54
CA ASP A 525 16.20 14.28 -12.24
C ASP A 525 14.69 14.10 -12.24
N TRP A 526 14.25 12.96 -12.73
CA TRP A 526 12.84 12.61 -12.80
C TRP A 526 12.62 11.10 -12.70
N VAL A 527 11.41 10.72 -12.35
CA VAL A 527 10.89 9.36 -12.42
C VAL A 527 9.59 9.36 -13.20
N HIS A 528 9.56 8.66 -14.31
CA HIS A 528 8.36 8.46 -15.12
C HIS A 528 7.84 7.05 -14.94
N VAL A 529 6.55 6.92 -14.69
CA VAL A 529 5.85 5.65 -14.50
C VAL A 529 4.74 5.53 -15.53
N ALA A 530 4.67 4.37 -16.19
CA ALA A 530 3.60 3.97 -17.11
C ALA A 530 3.03 2.60 -16.72
N HIS A 531 1.75 2.39 -17.10
CA HIS A 531 0.98 1.17 -16.80
C HIS A 531 0.41 0.54 -18.05
#